data_e8e81411e21f6269c1f4b947fce1a7e3
#
_entry.id   e8e81411e21f6269c1f4b947fce1a7e3
#
_cell.length_a   1.000
_cell.length_b   1.000
_cell.length_c   1.000
_cell.angle_alpha   90.00
_cell.angle_beta   90.00
_cell.angle_gamma   90.00
#
_symmetry.space_group_name_H-M   'P 1'
#
loop_
_entity.id
_entity.type
_entity.pdbx_description
1 polymer ?
#
loop_
_entity_poly.entity_id
_entity_poly.type
_entity_poly.pdbx_seq_one_letter_code
_entity_poly.pdbx_strand_id
1 'polypeptide(L)' 'MDWDEVRPKTAKAASVGESLETLSVAELEARIQAFEAEIARTRDELTKKKAHESAAAALFKRPSA' A
#
# COMPACT_ATOMS: atom_id res chain seq x y z
N MET A 1 -9.33 -10.21 -27.13
CA MET A 1 -8.11 -10.12 -26.44
C MET A 1 -8.31 -9.92 -24.97
N ASP A 2 -7.66 -10.70 -24.26
CA ASP A 2 -7.85 -10.70 -22.86
C ASP A 2 -6.79 -9.90 -22.15
N TRP A 3 -7.18 -8.84 -21.56
CA TRP A 3 -6.26 -7.99 -20.87
C TRP A 3 -5.59 -8.69 -19.72
N ASP A 4 -6.31 -9.60 -19.11
CA ASP A 4 -5.77 -10.29 -17.97
C ASP A 4 -4.61 -11.15 -18.33
N GLU A 5 -4.59 -11.65 -19.54
CA GLU A 5 -3.48 -12.45 -19.96
C GLU A 5 -2.26 -11.63 -20.21
N VAL A 6 -2.46 -10.45 -20.71
CA VAL A 6 -1.35 -9.58 -20.99
C VAL A 6 -0.85 -8.90 -19.74
N ARG A 7 -1.75 -8.70 -18.83
CA ARG A 7 -1.40 -7.98 -17.64
C ARG A 7 -0.37 -8.72 -16.85
N PRO A 8 0.61 -8.04 -16.36
CA PRO A 8 1.65 -8.69 -15.58
C PRO A 8 1.08 -9.39 -14.40
N LYS A 9 1.50 -10.58 -14.21
CA LYS A 9 1.03 -11.34 -13.10
C LYS A 9 1.58 -10.85 -11.80
N THR A 10 2.55 -9.98 -11.86
CA THR A 10 3.12 -9.44 -10.65
C THR A 10 2.07 -8.79 -9.78
N ALA A 11 1.06 -8.25 -10.42
CA ALA A 11 0.04 -7.59 -9.63
C ALA A 11 -0.65 -8.55 -8.70
N LYS A 12 -0.73 -9.82 -9.10
CA LYS A 12 -1.35 -10.79 -8.26
C LYS A 12 -0.41 -11.41 -7.30
N ALA A 13 0.86 -11.39 -7.61
CA ALA A 13 1.83 -12.04 -6.78
C ALA A 13 1.98 -11.37 -5.43
N ALA A 14 1.41 -10.20 -5.28
CA ALA A 14 1.56 -9.48 -4.04
C ALA A 14 0.38 -9.63 -3.10
N SER A 15 -0.36 -10.69 -3.24
CA SER A 15 -1.49 -10.92 -2.35
C SER A 15 -1.03 -11.31 -0.97
N VAL A 16 -1.52 -10.64 0.02
CA VAL A 16 -1.18 -10.94 1.39
C VAL A 16 -1.83 -12.26 1.80
N GLY A 17 -1.08 -13.08 2.49
CA GLY A 17 -1.63 -14.32 3.00
C GLY A 17 -1.53 -15.50 2.07
N GLU A 18 -0.96 -15.30 0.89
CA GLU A 18 -0.79 -16.39 -0.04
C GLU A 18 0.30 -17.32 0.43
N SER A 19 0.22 -18.56 0.00
CA SER A 19 1.24 -19.53 0.31
C SER A 19 2.54 -19.13 -0.36
N LEU A 20 3.64 -19.21 0.34
CA LEU A 20 4.93 -18.81 -0.19
C LEU A 20 5.81 -19.97 -0.56
N GLU A 21 5.39 -21.17 -0.24
CA GLU A 21 6.26 -22.32 -0.41
C GLU A 21 6.66 -22.58 -1.83
N THR A 22 5.80 -22.22 -2.76
CA THR A 22 6.07 -22.53 -4.15
C THR A 22 6.79 -21.43 -4.88
N LEU A 23 7.15 -20.36 -4.20
CA LEU A 23 7.79 -19.24 -4.86
C LEU A 23 9.30 -19.42 -4.87
N SER A 24 9.92 -18.96 -5.94
CA SER A 24 11.36 -19.00 -6.03
C SER A 24 11.97 -17.87 -5.22
N VAL A 25 13.28 -17.90 -5.08
CA VAL A 25 13.97 -16.82 -4.39
C VAL A 25 13.70 -15.48 -5.06
N ALA A 26 13.79 -15.45 -6.39
CA ALA A 26 13.54 -14.21 -7.10
C ALA A 26 12.12 -13.72 -6.91
N GLU A 27 11.19 -14.64 -6.89
CA GLU A 27 9.79 -14.28 -6.68
C GLU A 27 9.57 -13.75 -5.28
N LEU A 28 10.23 -14.35 -4.32
CA LEU A 28 10.11 -13.87 -2.96
C LEU A 28 10.71 -12.49 -2.80
N GLU A 29 11.83 -12.26 -3.45
CA GLU A 29 12.45 -10.95 -3.39
C GLU A 29 11.59 -9.88 -4.04
N ALA A 30 11.02 -10.24 -5.17
CA ALA A 30 10.12 -9.30 -5.85
C ALA A 30 8.89 -9.00 -5.01
N ARG A 31 8.41 -10.00 -4.30
CA ARG A 31 7.28 -9.84 -3.43
C ARG A 31 7.59 -8.88 -2.29
N ILE A 32 8.76 -9.02 -1.73
CA ILE A 32 9.17 -8.13 -0.67
C ILE A 32 9.21 -6.69 -1.16
N GLN A 33 9.78 -6.49 -2.34
CA GLN A 33 9.85 -5.15 -2.88
C GLN A 33 8.47 -4.57 -3.16
N ALA A 34 7.58 -5.40 -3.65
CA ALA A 34 6.23 -4.95 -3.92
C ALA A 34 5.53 -4.51 -2.64
N PHE A 35 5.71 -5.28 -1.59
CA PHE A 35 5.09 -4.92 -0.32
C PHE A 35 5.73 -3.71 0.32
N GLU A 36 7.03 -3.56 0.13
CA GLU A 36 7.69 -2.37 0.66
C GLU A 36 7.19 -1.12 -0.04
N ALA A 37 7.00 -1.22 -1.35
CA ALA A 37 6.44 -0.09 -2.08
C ALA A 37 5.02 0.20 -1.63
N GLU A 38 4.26 -0.84 -1.36
CA GLU A 38 2.90 -0.65 -0.91
C GLU A 38 2.86 -0.04 0.48
N ILE A 39 3.77 -0.44 1.34
CA ILE A 39 3.85 0.14 2.66
C ILE A 39 4.16 1.63 2.57
N ALA A 40 5.10 1.98 1.71
CA ALA A 40 5.46 3.38 1.54
C ALA A 40 4.27 4.20 1.05
N ARG A 41 3.55 3.66 0.07
CA ARG A 41 2.38 4.34 -0.47
C ARG A 41 1.33 4.52 0.60
N THR A 42 1.13 3.49 1.39
CA THR A 42 0.12 3.51 2.44
C THR A 42 0.51 4.50 3.53
N ARG A 43 1.78 4.57 3.86
CA ARG A 43 2.24 5.51 4.85
C ARG A 43 2.06 6.95 4.40
N ASP A 44 2.30 7.18 3.11
CA ASP A 44 2.09 8.53 2.57
C ASP A 44 0.64 8.93 2.71
N GLU A 45 -0.24 8.02 2.39
CA GLU A 45 -1.66 8.33 2.47
C GLU A 45 -2.09 8.53 3.91
N LEU A 46 -1.55 7.73 4.79
CA LEU A 46 -1.86 7.88 6.20
C LEU A 46 -1.40 9.24 6.71
N THR A 47 -0.22 9.65 6.30
CA THR A 47 0.29 10.95 6.71
C THR A 47 -0.61 12.07 6.23
N LYS A 48 -1.09 11.98 5.00
CA LYS A 48 -2.00 12.98 4.48
C LYS A 48 -3.29 13.03 5.26
N LYS A 49 -3.83 11.85 5.57
CA LYS A 49 -5.09 11.81 6.29
C LYS A 49 -4.93 12.36 7.69
N LYS A 50 -3.82 12.06 8.32
CA LYS A 50 -3.59 12.58 9.66
C LYS A 50 -3.43 14.08 9.64
N ALA A 51 -2.79 14.59 8.62
CA ALA A 51 -2.63 16.04 8.51
C ALA A 51 -3.99 16.71 8.35
N HIS A 52 -4.84 16.10 7.53
CA HIS A 52 -6.18 16.65 7.34
C HIS A 52 -6.99 16.59 8.61
N GLU A 53 -6.87 15.50 9.33
CA GLU A 53 -7.60 15.38 10.58
C GLU A 53 -7.12 16.40 11.60
N SER A 54 -5.82 16.59 11.66
CA SER A 54 -5.28 17.57 12.57
C SER A 54 -5.75 18.97 12.23
N ALA A 55 -5.76 19.29 10.95
CA ALA A 55 -6.21 20.59 10.53
C ALA A 55 -7.68 20.80 10.86
N ALA A 56 -8.47 19.79 10.63
CA ALA A 56 -9.89 19.88 10.93
C ALA A 56 -10.11 20.03 12.44
N ALA A 57 -9.37 19.26 13.19
CA ALA A 57 -9.51 19.34 14.65
C ALA A 57 -9.09 20.69 15.16
N ALA A 58 -8.07 21.26 14.56
CA ALA A 58 -7.63 22.58 14.98
C ALA A 58 -8.70 23.62 14.72
N LEU A 59 -9.38 23.47 13.62
CA LEU A 59 -10.46 24.40 13.32
C LEU A 59 -11.61 24.29 14.31
N PHE A 60 -11.92 23.07 14.68
CA PHE A 60 -13.03 22.88 15.61
C PHE A 60 -12.66 23.20 17.04
N LYS A 61 -11.40 23.05 17.35
CA LYS A 61 -10.99 23.26 18.70
C LYS A 61 -10.37 24.63 18.92
N ARG A 62 -10.60 25.53 18.01
CA ARG A 62 -9.96 26.79 18.18
C ARG A 62 -10.44 27.39 19.46
N PRO A 63 -9.55 28.03 20.16
CA PRO A 63 -9.87 28.62 21.44
C PRO A 63 -10.90 29.69 21.23
N SER A 64 -11.82 29.71 22.05
CA SER A 64 -12.84 30.68 21.88
C SER A 64 -12.38 32.03 22.33
N ALA A 65 -11.38 32.09 22.98
CA ALA A 65 -11.02 33.40 23.40
C ALA A 65 -10.14 34.08 22.72
#